data_15f77b37cf8a9112ce60eb9d190e0381
#
_entry.id   15f77b37cf8a9112ce60eb9d190e0381
#
_cell.length_a   1.000
_cell.length_b   1.000
_cell.length_c   1.000
_cell.angle_alpha   90.00
_cell.angle_beta   90.00
_cell.angle_gamma   90.00
#
_symmetry.space_group_name_H-M   'P 1'
#
loop_
_entity.id
_entity.type
_entity.pdbx_description
1 polymer ?
#
loop_
_entity_poly.entity_id
_entity_poly.type
_entity_poly.pdbx_seq_one_letter_code
_entity_poly.pdbx_strand_id
1 'polypeptide(L)'
;QIAEIRELTEGMCNVTYAITFKDGSESILKIAAKDRRGNTSNEVNLMQAEINAMKLVAENCSFKVADVQYYDTGNTICDGNYFFMEKLEGDNFFLVKNGMSEEEIATIDIEIGKISQELSNIQNSEFGFLGEDTRYDSLFKFVKQMLENLISDAQKRGIDIIYDEQTFLNKL
;
A
#
# COMPACT_ATOMS: atom_id res chain seq x y z
N GLN A 1 24.90 0.79 -14.50
CA GLN A 1 25.71 0.66 -13.27
C GLN A 1 25.20 1.65 -12.23
N ILE A 2 25.18 1.23 -10.96
CA ILE A 2 24.80 2.07 -9.83
C ILE A 2 25.89 3.10 -9.55
N ALA A 3 25.51 4.36 -9.35
CA ALA A 3 26.37 5.46 -8.92
C ALA A 3 26.19 5.71 -7.41
N GLU A 4 24.96 5.71 -6.91
CA GLU A 4 24.63 5.99 -5.52
C GLU A 4 23.43 5.17 -5.05
N ILE A 5 23.40 4.79 -3.77
CA ILE A 5 22.25 4.22 -3.07
C ILE A 5 22.04 5.01 -1.79
N ARG A 6 20.81 5.53 -1.57
CA ARG A 6 20.44 6.25 -0.36
C ARG A 6 19.17 5.62 0.25
N GLU A 7 19.23 5.23 1.51
CA GLU A 7 18.08 4.75 2.24
C GLU A 7 17.06 5.88 2.50
N LEU A 8 15.78 5.59 2.33
CA LEU A 8 14.65 6.47 2.65
C LEU A 8 13.96 5.92 3.89
N THR A 9 14.03 6.67 4.99
CA THR A 9 13.60 6.21 6.32
C THR A 9 12.18 6.61 6.70
N GLU A 10 11.46 7.33 5.82
CA GLU A 10 10.10 7.81 6.08
C GLU A 10 9.02 6.72 5.91
N GLY A 11 9.38 5.54 5.38
CA GLY A 11 8.48 4.41 5.20
C GLY A 11 8.25 3.60 6.48
N MET A 12 7.01 3.14 6.72
CA MET A 12 6.69 2.33 7.90
C MET A 12 6.71 0.81 7.65
N CYS A 13 6.51 0.35 6.41
CA CYS A 13 6.24 -1.06 6.13
C CYS A 13 7.34 -1.76 5.33
N ASN A 14 8.08 -1.03 4.51
CA ASN A 14 9.11 -1.56 3.63
C ASN A 14 10.44 -0.84 3.86
N VAL A 15 11.54 -1.54 3.62
CA VAL A 15 12.85 -0.88 3.48
C VAL A 15 12.91 -0.27 2.08
N THR A 16 13.20 1.03 2.01
CA THR A 16 13.13 1.78 0.75
C THR A 16 14.45 2.46 0.45
N TYR A 17 14.91 2.37 -0.80
CA TYR A 17 16.15 2.99 -1.28
C TYR A 17 15.88 3.84 -2.52
N ALA A 18 16.47 5.03 -2.57
CA ALA A 18 16.66 5.78 -3.82
C ALA A 18 17.97 5.32 -4.45
N ILE A 19 17.92 4.94 -5.72
CA ILE A 19 19.07 4.46 -6.50
C ILE A 19 19.30 5.42 -7.65
N THR A 20 20.52 5.95 -7.73
CA THR A 20 20.98 6.75 -8.87
C THR A 20 21.93 5.93 -9.71
N PHE A 21 21.71 5.86 -11.01
CA PHE A 21 22.57 5.16 -11.96
C PHE A 21 23.61 6.11 -12.58
N LYS A 22 24.69 5.55 -13.17
CA LYS A 22 25.78 6.32 -13.76
C LYS A 22 25.36 7.15 -14.98
N ASP A 23 24.27 6.80 -15.63
CA ASP A 23 23.68 7.56 -16.74
C ASP A 23 22.77 8.71 -16.27
N GLY A 24 22.64 8.91 -14.96
CA GLY A 24 21.82 9.94 -14.35
C GLY A 24 20.35 9.54 -14.13
N SER A 25 19.94 8.36 -14.56
CA SER A 25 18.57 7.86 -14.25
C SER A 25 18.44 7.48 -12.77
N GLU A 26 17.20 7.51 -12.26
CA GLU A 26 16.90 7.20 -10.87
C GLU A 26 15.76 6.20 -10.76
N SER A 27 15.76 5.42 -9.69
CA SER A 27 14.69 4.48 -9.34
C SER A 27 14.51 4.40 -7.82
N ILE A 28 13.33 4.03 -7.39
CA ILE A 28 13.05 3.65 -6.00
C ILE A 28 12.98 2.14 -5.92
N LEU A 29 13.77 1.55 -5.03
CA LEU A 29 13.69 0.14 -4.67
C LEU A 29 12.96 -0.01 -3.34
N LYS A 30 11.88 -0.79 -3.32
CA LYS A 30 11.19 -1.22 -2.09
C LYS A 30 11.43 -2.70 -1.86
N ILE A 31 11.81 -3.06 -0.62
CA ILE A 31 12.05 -4.44 -0.19
C ILE A 31 11.11 -4.71 0.99
N ALA A 32 10.35 -5.80 0.92
CA ALA A 32 9.45 -6.20 2.00
C ALA A 32 10.21 -6.47 3.30
N ALA A 33 9.70 -5.96 4.41
CA ALA A 33 10.27 -6.26 5.72
C ALA A 33 10.22 -7.76 6.01
N LYS A 34 11.34 -8.32 6.48
CA LYS A 34 11.42 -9.75 6.84
C LYS A 34 10.64 -10.09 8.11
N ASP A 35 10.58 -9.16 9.05
CA ASP A 35 9.90 -9.35 10.32
C ASP A 35 8.43 -8.97 10.21
N ARG A 36 7.59 -10.00 10.24
CA ARG A 36 6.13 -9.88 10.18
C ARG A 36 5.44 -10.29 11.47
N ARG A 37 6.16 -10.38 12.59
CA ARG A 37 5.60 -10.86 13.87
C ARG A 37 4.43 -10.03 14.39
N GLY A 38 4.33 -8.77 13.99
CA GLY A 38 3.21 -7.88 14.33
C GLY A 38 2.01 -7.96 13.38
N ASN A 39 2.16 -8.57 12.20
CA ASN A 39 1.12 -8.57 11.18
C ASN A 39 -0.11 -9.39 11.60
N THR A 40 -1.26 -8.97 11.12
CA THR A 40 -2.52 -9.71 11.22
C THR A 40 -2.68 -10.68 10.04
N SER A 41 -3.61 -11.62 10.15
CA SER A 41 -3.95 -12.54 9.06
C SER A 41 -4.51 -11.84 7.81
N ASN A 42 -4.91 -10.57 7.92
CA ASN A 42 -5.37 -9.76 6.79
C ASN A 42 -4.21 -9.05 6.05
N GLU A 43 -2.99 -9.08 6.60
CA GLU A 43 -1.81 -8.43 6.03
C GLU A 43 -0.96 -9.42 5.22
N VAL A 44 -1.59 -10.03 4.21
CA VAL A 44 -0.97 -11.02 3.32
C VAL A 44 -0.62 -10.37 1.99
N ASN A 45 0.55 -10.74 1.43
CA ASN A 45 1.00 -10.30 0.10
C ASN A 45 0.91 -8.78 -0.13
N LEU A 46 1.19 -7.97 0.89
CA LEU A 46 1.06 -6.50 0.84
C LEU A 46 1.83 -5.88 -0.33
N MET A 47 3.03 -6.37 -0.63
CA MET A 47 3.81 -5.85 -1.76
C MET A 47 3.16 -6.17 -3.11
N GLN A 48 2.58 -7.36 -3.28
CA GLN A 48 1.82 -7.69 -4.48
C GLN A 48 0.56 -6.82 -4.59
N ALA A 49 -0.11 -6.56 -3.46
CA ALA A 49 -1.26 -5.67 -3.40
C ALA A 49 -0.88 -4.24 -3.82
N GLU A 50 0.26 -3.72 -3.36
CA GLU A 50 0.78 -2.40 -3.75
C GLU A 50 1.06 -2.33 -5.25
N ILE A 51 1.77 -3.32 -5.81
CA ILE A 51 2.06 -3.40 -7.25
C ILE A 51 0.76 -3.46 -8.08
N ASN A 52 -0.20 -4.28 -7.67
CA ASN A 52 -1.48 -4.42 -8.37
C ASN A 52 -2.30 -3.13 -8.29
N ALA A 53 -2.29 -2.44 -7.13
CA ALA A 53 -2.96 -1.15 -6.95
C ALA A 53 -2.34 -0.07 -7.86
N MET A 54 -1.00 0.03 -7.90
CA MET A 54 -0.31 0.99 -8.78
C MET A 54 -0.67 0.78 -10.24
N LYS A 55 -0.66 -0.48 -10.71
CA LYS A 55 -1.05 -0.83 -12.10
C LYS A 55 -2.51 -0.50 -12.38
N LEU A 56 -3.43 -0.87 -11.47
CA LEU A 56 -4.85 -0.60 -11.59
C LEU A 56 -5.13 0.90 -11.71
N VAL A 57 -4.47 1.71 -10.87
CA VAL A 57 -4.60 3.18 -10.89
C VAL A 57 -4.03 3.76 -12.17
N ALA A 58 -2.84 3.32 -12.60
CA ALA A 58 -2.21 3.78 -13.84
C ALA A 58 -3.07 3.50 -15.10
N GLU A 59 -3.84 2.40 -15.09
CA GLU A 59 -4.71 2.02 -16.20
C GLU A 59 -6.06 2.76 -16.21
N ASN A 60 -6.53 3.25 -15.06
CA ASN A 60 -7.90 3.76 -14.91
C ASN A 60 -8.02 5.22 -14.49
N CYS A 61 -6.92 5.87 -14.09
CA CYS A 61 -6.93 7.25 -13.60
C CYS A 61 -6.06 8.15 -14.47
N SER A 62 -6.37 9.45 -14.46
CA SER A 62 -5.65 10.45 -15.25
C SER A 62 -4.44 11.04 -14.51
N PHE A 63 -4.39 10.96 -13.19
CA PHE A 63 -3.27 11.48 -12.40
C PHE A 63 -2.07 10.54 -12.42
N LYS A 64 -0.88 11.10 -12.26
CA LYS A 64 0.37 10.32 -12.29
C LYS A 64 0.52 9.47 -11.03
N VAL A 65 0.80 8.20 -11.23
CA VAL A 65 1.34 7.27 -10.23
C VAL A 65 2.69 6.76 -10.72
N ALA A 66 3.60 6.41 -9.82
CA ALA A 66 4.92 5.92 -10.18
C ALA A 66 4.83 4.61 -10.99
N ASP A 67 5.53 4.52 -12.10
CA ASP A 67 5.57 3.33 -12.94
C ASP A 67 6.31 2.18 -12.24
N VAL A 68 5.72 0.99 -12.18
CA VAL A 68 6.40 -0.22 -11.71
C VAL A 68 7.33 -0.71 -12.80
N GLN A 69 8.64 -0.58 -12.58
CA GLN A 69 9.68 -0.89 -13.56
C GLN A 69 10.06 -2.38 -13.57
N TYR A 70 10.13 -2.99 -12.40
CA TYR A 70 10.45 -4.41 -12.22
C TYR A 70 9.97 -4.89 -10.86
N TYR A 71 9.61 -6.16 -10.72
CA TYR A 71 9.27 -6.77 -9.43
C TYR A 71 9.60 -8.26 -9.40
N ASP A 72 9.92 -8.75 -8.19
CA ASP A 72 10.05 -10.17 -7.86
C ASP A 72 9.33 -10.44 -6.54
N THR A 73 8.19 -11.10 -6.62
CA THR A 73 7.40 -11.56 -5.47
C THR A 73 7.49 -13.08 -5.28
N GLY A 74 8.35 -13.74 -6.06
CA GLY A 74 8.63 -15.18 -6.01
C GLY A 74 9.90 -15.55 -5.28
N ASN A 75 10.62 -14.58 -4.67
CA ASN A 75 11.92 -14.78 -4.01
C ASN A 75 12.98 -15.45 -4.91
N THR A 76 13.00 -15.10 -6.20
CA THR A 76 13.84 -15.78 -7.21
C THR A 76 15.30 -15.32 -7.16
N ILE A 77 15.57 -14.08 -6.75
CA ILE A 77 16.89 -13.46 -6.74
C ILE A 77 17.41 -13.28 -5.32
N CYS A 78 16.56 -12.85 -4.39
CA CYS A 78 16.91 -12.68 -2.98
C CYS A 78 15.81 -13.22 -2.07
N ASP A 79 16.15 -13.43 -0.80
CA ASP A 79 15.20 -13.85 0.23
C ASP A 79 14.35 -12.66 0.67
N GLY A 80 13.27 -12.40 -0.07
CA GLY A 80 12.28 -11.35 0.16
C GLY A 80 11.72 -10.78 -1.14
N ASN A 81 10.45 -10.38 -1.09
CA ASN A 81 9.79 -9.70 -2.20
C ASN A 81 10.35 -8.29 -2.36
N TYR A 82 10.50 -7.82 -3.57
CA TYR A 82 10.94 -6.45 -3.86
C TYR A 82 10.40 -5.98 -5.20
N PHE A 83 10.35 -4.65 -5.37
CA PHE A 83 10.10 -4.05 -6.67
C PHE A 83 10.84 -2.71 -6.85
N PHE A 84 11.08 -2.38 -8.10
CA PHE A 84 11.57 -1.09 -8.53
C PHE A 84 10.43 -0.28 -9.11
N MET A 85 10.39 0.99 -8.79
CA MET A 85 9.46 1.95 -9.38
C MET A 85 10.16 3.24 -9.77
N GLU A 86 9.50 4.00 -10.61
CA GLU A 86 9.89 5.36 -10.97
C GLU A 86 10.05 6.22 -9.71
N LYS A 87 11.09 7.01 -9.66
CA LYS A 87 11.21 8.09 -8.68
C LYS A 87 10.43 9.31 -9.20
N LEU A 88 9.37 9.68 -8.51
CA LEU A 88 8.63 10.90 -8.80
C LEU A 88 9.36 12.10 -8.21
N GLU A 89 9.33 13.22 -8.93
CA GLU A 89 9.82 14.51 -8.44
C GLU A 89 8.81 15.12 -7.47
N GLY A 90 9.31 15.79 -6.46
CA GLY A 90 8.51 16.51 -5.46
C GLY A 90 8.96 16.23 -4.03
N ASP A 91 8.35 16.96 -3.12
CA ASP A 91 8.60 16.85 -1.69
C ASP A 91 7.42 16.14 -0.99
N ASN A 92 7.73 15.42 0.08
CA ASN A 92 6.69 14.81 0.91
C ASN A 92 5.85 15.91 1.58
N PHE A 93 4.57 16.01 1.22
CA PHE A 93 3.64 17.02 1.73
C PHE A 93 3.63 17.09 3.26
N PHE A 94 3.70 15.95 3.95
CA PHE A 94 3.73 15.92 5.42
C PHE A 94 4.94 16.67 6.00
N LEU A 95 6.08 16.66 5.31
CA LEU A 95 7.30 17.33 5.76
C LEU A 95 7.28 18.83 5.47
N VAL A 96 6.67 19.26 4.36
CA VAL A 96 6.71 20.65 3.89
C VAL A 96 5.50 21.48 4.29
N LYS A 97 4.35 20.87 4.61
CA LYS A 97 3.07 21.56 4.85
C LYS A 97 3.14 22.68 5.91
N ASN A 98 4.00 22.55 6.92
CA ASN A 98 4.12 23.58 7.96
C ASN A 98 4.77 24.89 7.47
N GLY A 99 5.42 24.87 6.32
CA GLY A 99 6.00 26.05 5.66
C GLY A 99 5.11 26.62 4.54
N MET A 100 3.94 26.01 4.28
CA MET A 100 3.02 26.41 3.21
C MET A 100 1.97 27.40 3.72
N SER A 101 1.48 28.23 2.82
CA SER A 101 0.32 29.11 3.06
C SER A 101 -1.00 28.32 3.08
N GLU A 102 -2.04 28.89 3.67
CA GLU A 102 -3.39 28.30 3.65
C GLU A 102 -3.92 28.09 2.22
N GLU A 103 -3.59 28.99 1.29
CA GLU A 103 -4.01 28.91 -0.11
C GLU A 103 -3.33 27.73 -0.84
N GLU A 104 -2.03 27.52 -0.59
CA GLU A 104 -1.29 26.37 -1.15
C GLU A 104 -1.84 25.04 -0.61
N ILE A 105 -2.10 24.96 0.71
CA ILE A 105 -2.71 23.79 1.33
C ILE A 105 -4.10 23.51 0.74
N ALA A 106 -4.97 24.56 0.63
CA ALA A 106 -6.29 24.41 0.04
C ALA A 106 -6.24 23.92 -1.43
N THR A 107 -5.24 24.36 -2.18
CA THR A 107 -5.02 23.87 -3.55
C THR A 107 -4.71 22.38 -3.58
N ILE A 108 -3.83 21.91 -2.70
CA ILE A 108 -3.50 20.49 -2.56
C ILE A 108 -4.72 19.67 -2.13
N ASP A 109 -5.51 20.16 -1.17
CA ASP A 109 -6.73 19.49 -0.71
C ASP A 109 -7.76 19.31 -1.83
N ILE A 110 -7.89 20.30 -2.71
CA ILE A 110 -8.74 20.22 -3.91
C ILE A 110 -8.23 19.12 -4.86
N GLU A 111 -6.92 19.06 -5.11
CA GLU A 111 -6.34 18.02 -5.97
C GLU A 111 -6.48 16.62 -5.36
N ILE A 112 -6.30 16.46 -4.05
CA ILE A 112 -6.58 15.21 -3.33
C ILE A 112 -8.06 14.81 -3.50
N GLY A 113 -8.97 15.79 -3.44
CA GLY A 113 -10.40 15.55 -3.69
C GLY A 113 -10.68 15.01 -5.09
N LYS A 114 -10.04 15.57 -6.13
CA LYS A 114 -10.16 15.10 -7.51
C LYS A 114 -9.59 13.67 -7.66
N ILE A 115 -8.41 13.39 -7.10
CA ILE A 115 -7.81 12.06 -7.07
C ILE A 115 -8.77 11.07 -6.42
N SER A 116 -9.35 11.41 -5.26
CA SER A 116 -10.30 10.56 -4.55
C SER A 116 -11.55 10.28 -5.40
N GLN A 117 -12.03 11.28 -6.15
CA GLN A 117 -13.15 11.11 -7.06
C GLN A 117 -12.82 10.14 -8.21
N GLU A 118 -11.66 10.24 -8.83
CA GLU A 118 -11.24 9.30 -9.88
C GLU A 118 -11.12 7.88 -9.35
N LEU A 119 -10.47 7.69 -8.19
CA LEU A 119 -10.37 6.39 -7.54
C LEU A 119 -11.73 5.76 -7.24
N SER A 120 -12.72 6.55 -6.84
CA SER A 120 -14.08 6.07 -6.56
C SER A 120 -14.83 5.58 -7.80
N ASN A 121 -14.38 5.93 -9.00
CA ASN A 121 -14.94 5.45 -10.26
C ASN A 121 -14.43 4.06 -10.66
N ILE A 122 -13.37 3.57 -10.03
CA ILE A 122 -12.87 2.21 -10.27
C ILE A 122 -13.83 1.23 -9.57
N GLN A 123 -14.56 0.47 -10.39
CA GLN A 123 -15.59 -0.46 -9.91
C GLN A 123 -15.23 -1.90 -10.22
N ASN A 124 -15.63 -2.81 -9.34
CA ASN A 124 -15.58 -4.25 -9.55
C ASN A 124 -16.87 -4.88 -9.03
N SER A 125 -17.24 -6.03 -9.57
CA SER A 125 -18.37 -6.83 -9.10
C SER A 125 -18.03 -7.69 -7.88
N GLU A 126 -16.76 -7.79 -7.51
CA GLU A 126 -16.25 -8.63 -6.43
C GLU A 126 -15.40 -7.82 -5.44
N PHE A 127 -15.34 -8.29 -4.20
CA PHE A 127 -14.61 -7.68 -3.09
C PHE A 127 -13.45 -8.57 -2.67
N GLY A 128 -12.33 -7.98 -2.23
CA GLY A 128 -11.16 -8.72 -1.77
C GLY A 128 -9.90 -7.86 -1.74
N PHE A 129 -8.82 -8.41 -1.21
CA PHE A 129 -7.52 -7.75 -1.21
C PHE A 129 -6.84 -7.90 -2.57
N LEU A 130 -6.21 -6.84 -3.08
CA LEU A 130 -5.52 -6.83 -4.38
C LEU A 130 -4.30 -7.76 -4.44
N GLY A 131 -3.77 -8.18 -3.31
CA GLY A 131 -2.64 -9.11 -3.21
C GLY A 131 -3.04 -10.59 -3.12
N GLU A 132 -4.34 -10.90 -3.15
CA GLU A 132 -4.88 -12.26 -2.99
C GLU A 132 -5.82 -12.62 -4.14
N ASP A 133 -6.04 -13.92 -4.34
CA ASP A 133 -6.99 -14.42 -5.34
C ASP A 133 -8.40 -14.59 -4.78
N THR A 134 -8.54 -14.63 -3.44
CA THR A 134 -9.84 -14.79 -2.78
C THR A 134 -10.74 -13.60 -3.06
N ARG A 135 -11.96 -13.88 -3.54
CA ARG A 135 -12.98 -12.87 -3.86
C ARG A 135 -14.31 -13.21 -3.19
N TYR A 136 -15.05 -12.15 -2.89
CA TYR A 136 -16.36 -12.21 -2.25
C TYR A 136 -17.39 -11.50 -3.13
N ASP A 137 -18.59 -12.04 -3.20
CA ASP A 137 -19.71 -11.50 -3.98
C ASP A 137 -20.41 -10.32 -3.28
N SER A 138 -20.05 -10.00 -2.04
CA SER A 138 -20.57 -8.84 -1.31
C SER A 138 -19.56 -8.26 -0.35
N LEU A 139 -19.65 -6.95 -0.13
CA LEU A 139 -18.84 -6.24 0.86
C LEU A 139 -19.06 -6.82 2.27
N PHE A 140 -20.30 -7.20 2.60
CA PHE A 140 -20.59 -7.82 3.89
C PHE A 140 -19.77 -9.09 4.13
N LYS A 141 -19.73 -10.00 3.17
CA LYS A 141 -18.94 -11.25 3.31
C LYS A 141 -17.46 -10.97 3.46
N PHE A 142 -16.94 -10.01 2.70
CA PHE A 142 -15.54 -9.61 2.78
C PHE A 142 -15.21 -9.02 4.16
N VAL A 143 -15.99 -8.04 4.63
CA VAL A 143 -15.76 -7.40 5.94
C VAL A 143 -15.96 -8.40 7.08
N LYS A 144 -16.95 -9.28 6.98
CA LYS A 144 -17.16 -10.36 7.95
C LYS A 144 -15.91 -11.24 8.08
N GLN A 145 -15.35 -11.71 6.95
CA GLN A 145 -14.14 -12.54 6.98
C GLN A 145 -12.94 -11.79 7.57
N MET A 146 -12.78 -10.50 7.24
CA MET A 146 -11.73 -9.67 7.85
C MET A 146 -11.84 -9.60 9.37
N LEU A 147 -13.05 -9.42 9.90
CA LEU A 147 -13.30 -9.38 11.35
C LEU A 147 -13.05 -10.74 12.01
N GLU A 148 -13.51 -11.84 11.41
CA GLU A 148 -13.26 -13.20 11.90
C GLU A 148 -11.76 -13.47 11.99
N ASN A 149 -10.98 -13.07 10.98
CA ASN A 149 -9.52 -13.19 10.99
C ASN A 149 -8.90 -12.39 12.15
N LEU A 150 -9.31 -11.14 12.36
CA LEU A 150 -8.79 -10.29 13.44
C LEU A 150 -9.14 -10.85 14.85
N ILE A 151 -10.36 -11.36 15.03
CA ILE A 151 -10.79 -12.00 16.28
C ILE A 151 -9.94 -13.25 16.54
N SER A 152 -9.74 -14.09 15.52
CA SER A 152 -8.89 -15.27 15.61
C SER A 152 -7.44 -14.93 15.97
N ASP A 153 -6.89 -13.86 15.37
CA ASP A 153 -5.53 -13.39 15.66
C ASP A 153 -5.40 -12.88 17.09
N ALA A 154 -6.38 -12.14 17.58
CA ALA A 154 -6.42 -11.64 18.95
C ALA A 154 -6.45 -12.83 19.95
N GLN A 155 -7.31 -13.82 19.71
CA GLN A 155 -7.40 -15.03 20.54
C GLN A 155 -6.07 -15.80 20.58
N LYS A 156 -5.43 -16.02 19.41
CA LYS A 156 -4.12 -16.69 19.32
C LYS A 156 -3.02 -15.95 20.08
N ARG A 157 -3.12 -14.63 20.18
CA ARG A 157 -2.16 -13.77 20.88
C ARG A 157 -2.50 -13.52 22.35
N GLY A 158 -3.62 -14.07 22.85
CA GLY A 158 -4.08 -13.85 24.22
C GLY A 158 -4.53 -12.41 24.49
N ILE A 159 -5.00 -11.70 23.45
CA ILE A 159 -5.51 -10.34 23.55
C ILE A 159 -7.00 -10.43 23.90
N ASP A 160 -7.41 -9.82 25.00
CA ASP A 160 -8.81 -9.68 25.38
C ASP A 160 -9.53 -8.72 24.43
N ILE A 161 -10.64 -9.19 23.86
CA ILE A 161 -11.52 -8.38 23.01
C ILE A 161 -12.73 -7.98 23.85
N ILE A 162 -13.02 -6.66 23.90
CA ILE A 162 -14.11 -6.09 24.71
C ILE A 162 -15.49 -6.60 24.26
N TYR A 163 -15.64 -6.93 22.98
CA TYR A 163 -16.88 -7.43 22.39
C TYR A 163 -16.67 -8.82 21.82
N ASP A 164 -17.66 -9.69 22.00
CA ASP A 164 -17.69 -11.00 21.34
C ASP A 164 -17.96 -10.87 19.84
N GLU A 165 -17.65 -11.93 19.10
CA GLU A 165 -17.84 -12.00 17.65
C GLU A 165 -19.29 -11.69 17.24
N GLN A 166 -20.29 -12.22 17.98
CA GLN A 166 -21.70 -12.03 17.67
C GLN A 166 -22.13 -10.56 17.81
N THR A 167 -21.56 -9.85 18.79
CA THR A 167 -21.80 -8.41 18.98
C THR A 167 -21.31 -7.59 17.78
N PHE A 168 -20.16 -7.93 17.21
CA PHE A 168 -19.67 -7.29 15.99
C PHE A 168 -20.54 -7.61 14.77
N LEU A 169 -20.83 -8.90 14.56
CA LEU A 169 -21.61 -9.35 13.40
C LEU A 169 -23.05 -8.82 13.39
N ASN A 170 -23.65 -8.59 14.57
CA ASN A 170 -24.99 -8.00 14.65
C ASN A 170 -25.04 -6.51 14.32
N LYS A 171 -23.89 -5.85 14.19
CA LYS A 171 -23.78 -4.41 13.85
C LYS A 171 -23.34 -4.16 12.41
N LEU A 172 -22.96 -5.20 11.67
CA LEU A 172 -22.69 -5.16 10.23
C LEU A 172 -23.99 -5.31 9.43
#